data_ff33198262971fbb09f3ce0ae64f4d4f
#
_entry.id   ff33198262971fbb09f3ce0ae64f4d4f
#
_cell.length_a   1.000
_cell.length_b   1.000
_cell.length_c   1.000
_cell.angle_alpha   90.00
_cell.angle_beta   90.00
_cell.angle_gamma   90.00
#
_symmetry.space_group_name_H-M   'P 1'
#
loop_
_entity.id
_entity.type
_entity.pdbx_description
1 polymer ?
#
loop_
_entity_poly.entity_id
_entity_poly.type
_entity_poly.pdbx_seq_one_letter_code
_entity_poly.pdbx_strand_id
1 'polypeptide(L)'
;MTYISPESSVFDLPYEKKAALISLLTDEDPEVFKTIRDEIMSHGSGVRTWLTPYALDEDPLLRRRTQEIVAHFDRADADTVFSAFCLNHGEELDLEEGCWLLARTVYTDINISAYRAILDDFAHDLMLQLDFGSEPEGIVAGINQHLFKICGFTGNEEDYYH
;
A
#
# COMPACT_ATOMS: atom_id res chain seq x y z
N MET A 1 17.60 -14.08 21.43
CA MET A 1 16.20 -13.64 21.55
C MET A 1 15.43 -14.30 20.45
N THR A 2 14.58 -15.23 20.79
CA THR A 2 13.83 -16.06 19.86
C THR A 2 12.71 -15.21 19.27
N TYR A 3 12.76 -14.96 17.97
CA TYR A 3 11.70 -14.28 17.24
C TYR A 3 10.49 -15.23 17.22
N ILE A 4 9.47 -14.91 17.99
CA ILE A 4 8.17 -15.56 17.89
C ILE A 4 7.48 -14.88 16.72
N SER A 5 7.47 -15.53 15.56
CA SER A 5 6.59 -15.13 14.44
C SER A 5 5.15 -15.15 14.97
N PRO A 6 4.35 -14.11 14.76
CA PRO A 6 2.93 -14.19 15.03
C PRO A 6 2.38 -15.34 14.17
N GLU A 7 1.90 -16.38 14.85
CA GLU A 7 1.19 -17.48 14.19
C GLU A 7 0.10 -16.86 13.34
N SER A 8 0.21 -17.02 12.02
CA SER A 8 -0.90 -16.79 11.12
C SER A 8 -2.00 -17.74 11.56
N SER A 9 -2.99 -17.23 12.30
CA SER A 9 -4.16 -17.99 12.68
C SER A 9 -4.77 -18.52 11.40
N VAL A 10 -4.67 -19.83 11.21
CA VAL A 10 -5.30 -20.50 10.05
C VAL A 10 -6.78 -20.18 10.15
N PHE A 11 -7.30 -19.40 9.20
CA PHE A 11 -8.72 -19.09 9.12
C PHE A 11 -9.49 -20.37 8.85
N ASP A 12 -10.04 -20.94 9.91
CA ASP A 12 -10.75 -22.24 9.89
C ASP A 12 -12.25 -22.05 10.12
N LEU A 13 -12.97 -21.75 9.03
CA LEU A 13 -14.42 -21.82 9.02
C LEU A 13 -14.88 -23.04 8.21
N PRO A 14 -15.99 -23.69 8.63
CA PRO A 14 -16.61 -24.75 7.83
C PRO A 14 -16.89 -24.29 6.40
N TYR A 15 -16.72 -25.19 5.44
CA TYR A 15 -16.92 -24.88 4.02
C TYR A 15 -18.31 -24.26 3.75
N GLU A 16 -19.36 -24.81 4.38
CA GLU A 16 -20.73 -24.33 4.23
C GLU A 16 -20.89 -22.88 4.70
N LYS A 17 -20.24 -22.51 5.83
CA LYS A 17 -20.25 -21.13 6.32
C LYS A 17 -19.49 -20.20 5.37
N LYS A 18 -18.34 -20.62 4.86
CA LYS A 18 -17.58 -19.89 3.84
C LYS A 18 -18.42 -19.64 2.59
N ALA A 19 -19.08 -20.66 2.08
CA ALA A 19 -19.94 -20.55 0.90
C ALA A 19 -21.13 -19.61 1.12
N ALA A 20 -21.75 -19.66 2.29
CA ALA A 20 -22.85 -18.76 2.66
C ALA A 20 -22.39 -17.30 2.74
N LEU A 21 -21.23 -17.04 3.36
CA LEU A 21 -20.68 -15.68 3.45
C LEU A 21 -20.39 -15.10 2.06
N ILE A 22 -19.79 -15.87 1.16
CA ILE A 22 -19.52 -15.43 -0.23
C ILE A 22 -20.83 -15.13 -0.96
N SER A 23 -21.85 -16.00 -0.83
CA SER A 23 -23.15 -15.77 -1.46
C SER A 23 -23.82 -14.48 -0.96
N LEU A 24 -23.72 -14.19 0.34
CA LEU A 24 -24.29 -12.99 0.94
C LEU A 24 -23.47 -11.72 0.65
N LEU A 25 -22.20 -11.85 0.26
CA LEU A 25 -21.42 -10.72 -0.25
C LEU A 25 -21.98 -10.16 -1.57
N THR A 26 -22.77 -10.92 -2.32
CA THR A 26 -23.44 -10.45 -3.56
C THR A 26 -24.84 -9.91 -3.32
N ASP A 27 -25.34 -9.88 -2.10
CA ASP A 27 -26.66 -9.34 -1.78
C ASP A 27 -26.75 -7.84 -2.11
N GLU A 28 -27.83 -7.41 -2.74
CA GLU A 28 -28.01 -6.01 -3.16
C GLU A 28 -28.28 -5.07 -1.98
N ASP A 29 -28.71 -5.60 -0.83
CA ASP A 29 -28.98 -4.81 0.37
C ASP A 29 -27.67 -4.35 1.03
N PRO A 30 -27.42 -3.02 1.15
CA PRO A 30 -26.22 -2.48 1.78
C PRO A 30 -26.05 -2.89 3.26
N GLU A 31 -27.14 -3.08 4.00
CA GLU A 31 -27.10 -3.47 5.41
C GLU A 31 -26.68 -4.95 5.56
N VAL A 32 -27.14 -5.81 4.64
CA VAL A 32 -26.67 -7.20 4.56
C VAL A 32 -25.18 -7.22 4.25
N PHE A 33 -24.74 -6.50 3.21
CA PHE A 33 -23.32 -6.41 2.88
C PHE A 33 -22.49 -5.94 4.07
N LYS A 34 -22.88 -4.86 4.74
CA LYS A 34 -22.17 -4.33 5.89
C LYS A 34 -22.02 -5.37 7.00
N THR A 35 -23.11 -6.07 7.31
CA THR A 35 -23.13 -7.10 8.37
C THR A 35 -22.18 -8.25 8.01
N ILE A 36 -22.23 -8.72 6.78
CA ILE A 36 -21.38 -9.83 6.30
C ILE A 36 -19.90 -9.41 6.22
N ARG A 37 -19.62 -8.20 5.74
CA ARG A 37 -18.27 -7.62 5.75
C ARG A 37 -17.71 -7.59 7.18
N ASP A 38 -18.46 -7.06 8.13
CA ASP A 38 -18.02 -6.91 9.51
C ASP A 38 -17.83 -8.30 10.19
N GLU A 39 -18.69 -9.28 9.86
CA GLU A 39 -18.48 -10.69 10.29
C GLU A 39 -17.17 -11.25 9.71
N ILE A 40 -16.91 -11.09 8.41
CA ILE A 40 -15.67 -11.57 7.78
C ILE A 40 -14.45 -10.87 8.40
N MET A 41 -14.50 -9.56 8.59
CA MET A 41 -13.43 -8.79 9.21
C MET A 41 -13.12 -9.22 10.64
N SER A 42 -14.13 -9.65 11.40
CA SER A 42 -13.98 -10.12 12.77
C SER A 42 -13.06 -11.33 12.92
N HIS A 43 -12.89 -12.09 11.84
CA HIS A 43 -11.99 -13.27 11.82
C HIS A 43 -10.51 -12.91 11.61
N GLY A 44 -10.17 -11.63 11.44
CA GLY A 44 -8.79 -11.16 11.29
C GLY A 44 -8.18 -11.40 9.92
N SER A 45 -6.89 -11.07 9.76
CA SER A 45 -6.19 -11.05 8.46
C SER A 45 -6.06 -12.41 7.77
N GLY A 46 -6.24 -13.52 8.51
CA GLY A 46 -6.23 -14.88 7.95
C GLY A 46 -7.28 -15.12 6.85
N VAL A 47 -8.36 -14.31 6.82
CA VAL A 47 -9.39 -14.40 5.78
C VAL A 47 -8.88 -14.01 4.39
N ARG A 48 -7.78 -13.25 4.27
CA ARG A 48 -7.23 -12.81 2.97
C ARG A 48 -6.96 -13.96 2.02
N THR A 49 -6.27 -14.98 2.49
CA THR A 49 -5.94 -16.15 1.66
C THR A 49 -7.19 -16.83 1.10
N TRP A 50 -8.25 -16.88 1.89
CA TRP A 50 -9.54 -17.42 1.47
C TRP A 50 -10.24 -16.50 0.47
N LEU A 51 -10.17 -15.17 0.64
CA LEU A 51 -10.85 -14.19 -0.20
C LEU A 51 -10.12 -13.90 -1.52
N THR A 52 -8.82 -14.09 -1.58
CA THR A 52 -7.99 -13.75 -2.77
C THR A 52 -8.55 -14.29 -4.10
N PRO A 53 -9.03 -15.54 -4.22
CA PRO A 53 -9.62 -16.02 -5.47
C PRO A 53 -10.84 -15.21 -5.92
N TYR A 54 -11.66 -14.76 -4.98
CA TYR A 54 -12.88 -13.98 -5.26
C TYR A 54 -12.59 -12.50 -5.60
N ALA A 55 -11.41 -12.01 -5.25
CA ALA A 55 -10.95 -10.68 -5.68
C ALA A 55 -10.68 -10.60 -7.20
N LEU A 56 -10.67 -11.75 -7.87
CA LEU A 56 -10.53 -11.89 -9.33
C LEU A 56 -11.77 -12.52 -9.98
N ASP A 57 -12.88 -12.63 -9.25
CA ASP A 57 -14.12 -13.27 -9.72
C ASP A 57 -14.72 -12.55 -10.94
N GLU A 58 -15.45 -13.27 -11.78
CA GLU A 58 -16.13 -12.71 -12.94
C GLU A 58 -17.28 -11.77 -12.55
N ASP A 59 -17.95 -12.04 -11.42
CA ASP A 59 -18.98 -11.16 -10.87
C ASP A 59 -18.35 -9.83 -10.40
N PRO A 60 -18.69 -8.69 -11.03
CA PRO A 60 -18.09 -7.40 -10.67
C PRO A 60 -18.43 -6.94 -9.25
N LEU A 61 -19.60 -7.33 -8.72
CA LEU A 61 -20.03 -6.95 -7.39
C LEU A 61 -19.24 -7.73 -6.33
N LEU A 62 -19.14 -9.05 -6.49
CA LEU A 62 -18.34 -9.90 -5.61
C LEU A 62 -16.88 -9.46 -5.63
N ARG A 63 -16.30 -9.28 -6.83
CA ARG A 63 -14.93 -8.82 -6.99
C ARG A 63 -14.65 -7.52 -6.25
N ARG A 64 -15.46 -6.47 -6.45
CA ARG A 64 -15.30 -5.16 -5.80
C ARG A 64 -15.37 -5.27 -4.28
N ARG A 65 -16.39 -5.96 -3.76
CA ARG A 65 -16.60 -6.09 -2.30
C ARG A 65 -15.50 -6.92 -1.64
N THR A 66 -15.02 -7.94 -2.33
CA THR A 66 -13.90 -8.75 -1.84
C THR A 66 -12.61 -7.94 -1.83
N GLN A 67 -12.34 -7.16 -2.90
CA GLN A 67 -11.19 -6.27 -2.95
C GLN A 67 -11.23 -5.21 -1.83
N GLU A 68 -12.40 -4.67 -1.51
CA GLU A 68 -12.56 -3.73 -0.37
C GLU A 68 -12.13 -4.36 0.96
N ILE A 69 -12.53 -5.62 1.22
CA ILE A 69 -12.18 -6.33 2.45
C ILE A 69 -10.68 -6.65 2.48
N VAL A 70 -10.11 -7.14 1.38
CA VAL A 70 -8.67 -7.46 1.28
C VAL A 70 -7.84 -6.19 1.49
N ALA A 71 -8.18 -5.10 0.80
CA ALA A 71 -7.48 -3.82 0.92
C ALA A 71 -7.50 -3.24 2.33
N HIS A 72 -8.57 -3.48 3.11
CA HIS A 72 -8.62 -3.09 4.51
C HIS A 72 -7.50 -3.75 5.33
N PHE A 73 -7.31 -5.06 5.17
CA PHE A 73 -6.24 -5.78 5.89
C PHE A 73 -4.85 -5.41 5.39
N ASP A 74 -4.68 -5.21 4.07
CA ASP A 74 -3.40 -4.81 3.50
C ASP A 74 -2.97 -3.44 4.01
N ARG A 75 -3.92 -2.52 4.18
CA ARG A 75 -3.66 -1.20 4.78
C ARG A 75 -3.28 -1.32 6.25
N ALA A 76 -4.00 -2.09 7.04
CA ALA A 76 -3.69 -2.31 8.46
C ALA A 76 -2.30 -2.94 8.67
N ASP A 77 -1.91 -3.87 7.79
CA ASP A 77 -0.58 -4.47 7.82
C ASP A 77 0.49 -3.43 7.44
N ALA A 78 0.25 -2.61 6.41
CA ALA A 78 1.16 -1.53 6.01
C ALA A 78 1.36 -0.50 7.12
N ASP A 79 0.28 -0.08 7.80
CA ASP A 79 0.35 0.81 8.95
C ASP A 79 1.19 0.22 10.10
N THR A 80 1.03 -1.08 10.35
CA THR A 80 1.79 -1.79 11.38
C THR A 80 3.29 -1.81 11.03
N VAL A 81 3.64 -2.12 9.79
CA VAL A 81 5.03 -2.16 9.32
C VAL A 81 5.65 -0.76 9.37
N PHE A 82 4.96 0.26 8.92
CA PHE A 82 5.43 1.65 8.97
C PHE A 82 5.64 2.11 10.42
N SER A 83 4.69 1.83 11.31
CA SER A 83 4.80 2.17 12.73
C SER A 83 6.00 1.48 13.40
N ALA A 84 6.19 0.19 13.11
CA ALA A 84 7.33 -0.57 13.61
C ALA A 84 8.66 0.00 13.09
N PHE A 85 8.72 0.41 11.83
CA PHE A 85 9.89 1.07 11.25
C PHE A 85 10.21 2.37 12.00
N CYS A 86 9.24 3.25 12.20
CA CYS A 86 9.44 4.51 12.92
C CYS A 86 9.92 4.30 14.37
N LEU A 87 9.42 3.25 15.05
CA LEU A 87 9.81 2.98 16.44
C LEU A 87 11.20 2.36 16.57
N ASN A 88 11.69 1.63 15.57
CA ASN A 88 12.92 0.84 15.67
C ASN A 88 14.17 1.54 15.13
N HIS A 89 14.05 2.60 14.31
CA HIS A 89 15.20 3.19 13.61
C HIS A 89 15.77 4.47 14.26
N GLY A 90 15.09 5.08 15.22
CA GLY A 90 15.58 6.23 15.98
C GLY A 90 16.09 7.38 15.09
N GLU A 91 17.34 7.83 15.33
CA GLU A 91 17.98 8.92 14.58
C GLU A 91 18.63 8.45 13.25
N GLU A 92 18.82 7.15 13.05
CA GLU A 92 19.41 6.55 11.84
C GLU A 92 18.31 6.04 10.89
N LEU A 93 17.29 6.85 10.66
CA LEU A 93 16.17 6.50 9.81
C LEU A 93 16.58 6.56 8.33
N ASP A 94 16.40 5.44 7.60
CA ASP A 94 16.46 5.45 6.15
C ASP A 94 15.22 6.17 5.60
N LEU A 95 15.43 7.41 5.12
CA LEU A 95 14.35 8.28 4.67
C LEU A 95 13.63 7.70 3.44
N GLU A 96 14.37 7.12 2.50
CA GLU A 96 13.80 6.52 1.29
C GLU A 96 12.88 5.35 1.67
N GLU A 97 13.37 4.42 2.48
CA GLU A 97 12.58 3.28 2.93
C GLU A 97 11.35 3.75 3.74
N GLY A 98 11.51 4.75 4.62
CA GLY A 98 10.41 5.36 5.36
C GLY A 98 9.32 5.94 4.46
N CYS A 99 9.71 6.65 3.38
CA CYS A 99 8.78 7.19 2.39
C CYS A 99 8.03 6.07 1.65
N TRP A 100 8.70 4.98 1.29
CA TRP A 100 8.04 3.85 0.63
C TRP A 100 7.05 3.12 1.54
N LEU A 101 7.41 2.92 2.81
CA LEU A 101 6.52 2.32 3.79
C LEU A 101 5.30 3.22 4.04
N LEU A 102 5.50 4.52 4.15
CA LEU A 102 4.40 5.49 4.25
C LEU A 102 3.50 5.45 3.02
N ALA A 103 4.07 5.44 1.81
CA ALA A 103 3.28 5.35 0.58
C ALA A 103 2.39 4.10 0.54
N ARG A 104 2.85 2.96 1.06
CA ARG A 104 2.07 1.72 1.14
C ARG A 104 0.87 1.80 2.07
N THR A 105 0.87 2.67 3.08
CA THR A 105 -0.31 2.84 3.96
C THR A 105 -1.48 3.46 3.22
N VAL A 106 -1.23 4.22 2.15
CA VAL A 106 -2.24 4.85 1.29
C VAL A 106 -2.49 4.04 0.03
N TYR A 107 -1.42 3.61 -0.62
CA TYR A 107 -1.44 2.89 -1.90
C TYR A 107 -0.94 1.46 -1.69
N THR A 108 -1.81 0.57 -1.24
CA THR A 108 -1.45 -0.81 -0.88
C THR A 108 -0.87 -1.60 -2.06
N ASP A 109 -1.26 -1.26 -3.29
CA ASP A 109 -0.85 -1.94 -4.54
C ASP A 109 0.36 -1.27 -5.22
N ILE A 110 0.99 -0.28 -4.57
CA ILE A 110 2.11 0.46 -5.16
C ILE A 110 3.27 -0.47 -5.55
N ASN A 111 3.72 -0.38 -6.80
CA ASN A 111 4.91 -1.07 -7.26
C ASN A 111 6.17 -0.26 -6.91
N ILE A 112 6.63 -0.40 -5.66
CA ILE A 112 7.81 0.33 -5.15
C ILE A 112 9.04 0.10 -6.04
N SER A 113 9.26 -1.12 -6.54
CA SER A 113 10.43 -1.42 -7.37
C SER A 113 10.43 -0.60 -8.68
N ALA A 114 9.25 -0.40 -9.29
CA ALA A 114 9.14 0.42 -10.48
C ALA A 114 9.42 1.91 -10.18
N TYR A 115 8.90 2.42 -9.06
CA TYR A 115 9.17 3.81 -8.67
C TYR A 115 10.61 4.04 -8.25
N ARG A 116 11.26 3.08 -7.57
CA ARG A 116 12.69 3.14 -7.28
C ARG A 116 13.51 3.22 -8.57
N ALA A 117 13.20 2.39 -9.56
CA ALA A 117 13.88 2.44 -10.84
C ALA A 117 13.76 3.82 -11.52
N ILE A 118 12.57 4.45 -11.46
CA ILE A 118 12.37 5.81 -12.00
C ILE A 118 13.22 6.85 -11.25
N LEU A 119 13.29 6.75 -9.92
CA LEU A 119 14.14 7.67 -9.12
C LEU A 119 15.63 7.45 -9.41
N ASP A 120 16.06 6.20 -9.58
CA ASP A 120 17.44 5.87 -9.97
C ASP A 120 17.78 6.45 -11.35
N ASP A 121 16.87 6.39 -12.32
CA ASP A 121 17.01 7.01 -13.63
C ASP A 121 17.14 8.54 -13.51
N PHE A 122 16.30 9.21 -12.71
CA PHE A 122 16.42 10.65 -12.45
C PHE A 122 17.76 11.01 -11.80
N ALA A 123 18.19 10.23 -10.81
CA ALA A 123 19.48 10.43 -10.16
C ALA A 123 20.63 10.26 -11.15
N HIS A 124 20.57 9.24 -12.03
CA HIS A 124 21.57 9.02 -13.06
C HIS A 124 21.64 10.21 -14.04
N ASP A 125 20.51 10.69 -14.53
CA ASP A 125 20.45 11.84 -15.43
C ASP A 125 21.04 13.10 -14.80
N LEU A 126 20.72 13.33 -13.51
CA LEU A 126 21.27 14.44 -12.74
C LEU A 126 22.78 14.33 -12.55
N MET A 127 23.29 13.11 -12.28
CA MET A 127 24.75 12.88 -12.16
C MET A 127 25.52 13.22 -13.44
N LEU A 128 24.89 13.09 -14.60
CA LEU A 128 25.50 13.44 -15.88
C LEU A 128 25.45 14.94 -16.19
N GLN A 129 24.53 15.69 -15.59
CA GLN A 129 24.24 17.09 -15.90
C GLN A 129 24.80 18.07 -14.88
N LEU A 130 24.97 17.64 -13.62
CA LEU A 130 25.36 18.52 -12.53
C LEU A 130 26.82 18.35 -12.14
N ASP A 131 27.47 19.47 -11.84
CA ASP A 131 28.77 19.50 -11.17
C ASP A 131 28.54 19.45 -9.64
N PHE A 132 28.69 18.28 -9.05
CA PHE A 132 28.56 18.08 -7.60
C PHE A 132 29.71 18.69 -6.78
N GLY A 133 30.75 19.25 -7.44
CA GLY A 133 31.79 20.08 -6.81
C GLY A 133 31.38 21.55 -6.66
N SER A 134 30.24 21.96 -7.23
CA SER A 134 29.72 23.32 -7.12
C SER A 134 29.08 23.59 -5.74
N GLU A 135 28.77 24.89 -5.48
CA GLU A 135 28.08 25.27 -4.25
C GLU A 135 26.69 24.59 -4.12
N PRO A 136 26.26 24.23 -2.90
CA PRO A 136 25.01 23.49 -2.66
C PRO A 136 23.78 24.13 -3.31
N GLU A 137 23.71 25.45 -3.36
CA GLU A 137 22.63 26.20 -3.99
C GLU A 137 22.53 25.94 -5.50
N GLY A 138 23.68 25.77 -6.17
CA GLY A 138 23.76 25.42 -7.58
C GLY A 138 23.24 24.01 -7.85
N ILE A 139 23.59 23.05 -6.98
CA ILE A 139 23.12 21.67 -7.05
C ILE A 139 21.59 21.62 -6.88
N VAL A 140 21.07 22.28 -5.84
CA VAL A 140 19.62 22.35 -5.58
C VAL A 140 18.87 22.99 -6.74
N ALA A 141 19.41 24.09 -7.31
CA ALA A 141 18.80 24.75 -8.47
C ALA A 141 18.74 23.81 -9.69
N GLY A 142 19.79 23.04 -9.93
CA GLY A 142 19.84 22.05 -11.00
C GLY A 142 18.84 20.91 -10.81
N ILE A 143 18.72 20.38 -9.59
CA ILE A 143 17.72 19.36 -9.23
C ILE A 143 16.30 19.92 -9.48
N ASN A 144 16.00 21.13 -9.00
CA ASN A 144 14.71 21.77 -9.21
C ASN A 144 14.41 22.01 -10.70
N GLN A 145 15.39 22.40 -11.47
CA GLN A 145 15.24 22.55 -12.92
C GLN A 145 14.90 21.21 -13.58
N HIS A 146 15.60 20.14 -13.21
CA HIS A 146 15.36 18.81 -13.75
C HIS A 146 13.95 18.34 -13.43
N LEU A 147 13.56 18.35 -12.15
CA LEU A 147 12.26 17.84 -11.71
C LEU A 147 11.09 18.69 -12.25
N PHE A 148 11.13 20.00 -12.09
CA PHE A 148 9.98 20.86 -12.39
C PHE A 148 9.93 21.38 -13.84
N LYS A 149 11.07 21.44 -14.56
CA LYS A 149 11.07 21.93 -15.94
C LYS A 149 11.26 20.86 -16.97
N ILE A 150 12.09 19.83 -16.68
CA ILE A 150 12.38 18.75 -17.63
C ILE A 150 11.38 17.60 -17.43
N CYS A 151 11.24 17.09 -16.20
CA CYS A 151 10.31 16.01 -15.87
C CYS A 151 8.85 16.48 -15.74
N GLY A 152 8.62 17.79 -15.60
CA GLY A 152 7.28 18.39 -15.59
C GLY A 152 6.48 18.16 -14.29
N PHE A 153 7.16 17.93 -13.16
CA PHE A 153 6.47 17.83 -11.88
C PHE A 153 5.74 19.13 -11.56
N THR A 154 4.46 19.01 -11.22
CA THR A 154 3.60 20.13 -10.80
C THR A 154 2.87 19.76 -9.51
N GLY A 155 2.38 20.78 -8.78
CA GLY A 155 1.52 20.53 -7.62
C GLY A 155 0.22 19.84 -8.06
N ASN A 156 -0.31 18.97 -7.20
CA ASN A 156 -1.64 18.39 -7.41
C ASN A 156 -2.71 19.43 -7.04
N GLU A 157 -3.25 20.12 -8.05
CA GLU A 157 -4.27 21.15 -7.85
C GLU A 157 -5.69 20.57 -7.73
N GLU A 158 -5.91 19.37 -8.25
CA GLU A 158 -7.23 18.74 -8.26
C GLU A 158 -7.56 17.99 -6.96
N ASP A 159 -6.53 17.52 -6.22
CA ASP A 159 -6.70 16.63 -5.06
C ASP A 159 -5.82 17.05 -3.86
N TYR A 160 -5.69 18.35 -3.66
CA TYR A 160 -4.77 18.93 -2.66
C TYR A 160 -5.17 18.63 -1.19
N TYR A 161 -6.43 18.27 -0.93
CA TYR A 161 -7.00 18.07 0.41
C TYR A 161 -7.54 16.67 0.69
N HIS A 162 -7.10 15.65 -0.04
CA HIS A 162 -7.49 14.25 0.22
C HIS A 162 -6.40 13.48 0.92
#